data_4df82ebcf0ad0bde444a2ec0de2d1a62
#
_entry.id   4df82ebcf0ad0bde444a2ec0de2d1a62
#
_cell.length_a   1.000
_cell.length_b   1.000
_cell.length_c   1.000
_cell.angle_alpha   90.00
_cell.angle_beta   90.00
_cell.angle_gamma   90.00
#
_symmetry.space_group_name_H-M   'P 1'
#
loop_
_entity.id
_entity.type
_entity.pdbx_description
1 polymer ?
#
loop_
_entity_poly.entity_id
_entity_poly.type
_entity_poly.pdbx_seq_one_letter_code
_entity_poly.pdbx_strand_id
1 'polypeptide(L)'
;MKHIPLRCIPAALLAALVLAGCGAETAVSASAAGKPAGSKQPAVLTATPAEPDSMMEPATVPETENAETPRITEQISLEKQCSAGYTTISVHLPKLESDSADAARINQEIWEMGAPYLEQDPNAILEKCFYTWDATWYGDCVSIVVTEEDPTWGEQYHWCFDFESGKQLTNTQLLERMGADPLALENALRRQVMQTFDAAWDRIPTENRTEWPYTPEAQKDFRWKQLISVSQPDQLDDLPLLLDTEGSAGVLVRVYYADTRQYRNTRFDLPLDAVAVPADWQQRVLGQWTVYRTEVDEDVTYPEESGEQYTLKLEAGDSPDTVRATLTRISKYGDTTTETRTGVLTRGSVGFAFEGECWQLRCLRPEDENYEWAIALREDGTMTMANMGGDAEYSYISWMDLQRS
;
A
#
# COMPACT_ATOMS: atom_id res chain seq x y z
N MET A 1 -31.79 -13.08 12.78
CA MET A 1 -31.12 -12.96 11.49
C MET A 1 -29.63 -12.85 11.82
N LYS A 2 -28.82 -13.83 11.43
CA LYS A 2 -27.40 -13.88 11.78
C LYS A 2 -26.64 -13.08 10.72
N HIS A 3 -25.94 -12.01 11.12
CA HIS A 3 -25.01 -11.30 10.28
C HIS A 3 -23.81 -12.24 10.01
N ILE A 4 -23.64 -12.62 8.74
CA ILE A 4 -22.42 -13.26 8.23
C ILE A 4 -21.49 -12.10 7.85
N PRO A 5 -20.28 -12.02 8.40
CA PRO A 5 -19.32 -11.01 7.95
C PRO A 5 -18.85 -11.35 6.53
N LEU A 6 -19.06 -10.43 5.60
CA LEU A 6 -18.45 -10.47 4.27
C LEU A 6 -16.95 -10.11 4.41
N ARG A 7 -16.17 -11.05 4.87
CA ARG A 7 -14.71 -10.98 4.77
C ARG A 7 -14.26 -12.21 3.99
N CYS A 8 -13.44 -11.97 2.97
CA CYS A 8 -12.87 -12.92 2.02
C CYS A 8 -13.68 -13.08 0.73
N ILE A 9 -13.58 -12.09 -0.16
CA ILE A 9 -13.59 -12.34 -1.59
C ILE A 9 -12.12 -12.50 -1.95
N PRO A 10 -11.64 -13.70 -2.32
CA PRO A 10 -10.27 -13.84 -2.75
C PRO A 10 -10.04 -13.04 -4.03
N ALA A 11 -8.91 -12.34 -4.09
CA ALA A 11 -8.40 -11.59 -5.24
C ALA A 11 -8.25 -12.43 -6.54
N ALA A 12 -8.55 -13.71 -6.50
CA ALA A 12 -8.48 -14.65 -7.60
C ALA A 12 -9.47 -14.38 -8.75
N LEU A 13 -10.45 -13.47 -8.61
CA LEU A 13 -11.44 -13.21 -9.67
C LEU A 13 -11.03 -12.09 -10.65
N LEU A 14 -9.96 -11.35 -10.39
CA LEU A 14 -9.45 -10.33 -11.32
C LEU A 14 -8.34 -10.83 -12.26
N ALA A 15 -7.71 -11.98 -11.97
CA ALA A 15 -6.65 -12.54 -12.81
C ALA A 15 -7.18 -13.34 -14.04
N ALA A 16 -8.45 -13.71 -14.07
CA ALA A 16 -9.01 -14.59 -15.11
C ALA A 16 -9.40 -13.88 -16.43
N LEU A 17 -9.26 -12.56 -16.55
CA LEU A 17 -9.67 -11.80 -17.74
C LEU A 17 -8.52 -11.36 -18.65
N VAL A 18 -7.26 -11.72 -18.36
CA VAL A 18 -6.09 -11.29 -19.16
C VAL A 18 -5.44 -12.44 -19.97
N LEU A 19 -5.90 -13.70 -19.85
CA LEU A 19 -5.25 -14.86 -20.49
C LEU A 19 -5.94 -15.39 -21.77
N ALA A 20 -6.79 -14.61 -22.43
CA ALA A 20 -7.36 -14.99 -23.72
C ALA A 20 -6.79 -14.12 -24.84
N GLY A 21 -5.56 -14.39 -25.27
CA GLY A 21 -5.04 -13.72 -26.47
C GLY A 21 -3.54 -13.79 -26.63
N CYS A 22 -2.98 -14.96 -26.89
CA CYS A 22 -1.73 -15.10 -27.64
C CYS A 22 -1.63 -16.52 -28.20
N GLY A 23 -1.90 -16.64 -29.47
CA GLY A 23 -1.58 -17.80 -30.29
C GLY A 23 -0.49 -17.45 -31.29
N ALA A 24 0.40 -18.43 -31.47
CA ALA A 24 1.21 -18.77 -32.64
C ALA A 24 2.46 -17.97 -32.99
N GLU A 25 3.59 -18.61 -32.70
CA GLU A 25 4.70 -19.01 -33.60
C GLU A 25 5.36 -17.98 -34.53
N THR A 26 6.67 -17.82 -34.37
CA THR A 26 7.66 -18.41 -35.32
C THR A 26 9.09 -18.31 -34.79
N ALA A 27 9.78 -19.42 -34.90
CA ALA A 27 11.21 -19.56 -34.68
C ALA A 27 11.99 -19.02 -35.88
N VAL A 28 13.09 -18.27 -35.65
CA VAL A 28 14.21 -18.17 -36.59
C VAL A 28 15.52 -18.19 -35.81
N SER A 29 16.31 -19.15 -36.18
CA SER A 29 17.69 -19.46 -35.81
C SER A 29 18.68 -18.59 -36.59
N ALA A 30 19.84 -18.21 -35.97
CA ALA A 30 21.18 -18.20 -36.49
C ALA A 30 22.06 -17.23 -35.66
N SER A 31 23.03 -17.73 -34.95
CA SER A 31 24.43 -18.05 -35.35
C SER A 31 25.38 -16.84 -35.36
N ALA A 32 26.44 -17.03 -34.57
CA ALA A 32 27.86 -16.70 -34.77
C ALA A 32 28.46 -15.47 -34.08
N ALA A 33 29.29 -15.77 -33.08
CA ALA A 33 30.72 -15.48 -32.97
C ALA A 33 31.22 -14.02 -32.80
N GLY A 34 31.96 -13.82 -31.71
CA GLY A 34 32.87 -12.68 -31.55
C GLY A 34 33.43 -12.52 -30.13
N LYS A 35 34.50 -13.23 -29.77
CA LYS A 35 35.42 -12.84 -28.68
C LYS A 35 36.35 -11.73 -29.20
N PRO A 36 36.88 -10.81 -28.35
CA PRO A 36 38.05 -11.06 -27.57
C PRO A 36 38.14 -10.37 -26.20
N ALA A 37 38.75 -11.05 -25.27
CA ALA A 37 39.98 -10.77 -24.51
C ALA A 37 40.19 -9.36 -23.89
N GLY A 38 40.44 -9.37 -22.57
CA GLY A 38 40.97 -8.22 -21.84
C GLY A 38 41.02 -8.45 -20.32
N SER A 39 41.95 -9.27 -19.88
CA SER A 39 42.39 -9.49 -18.49
C SER A 39 42.88 -8.17 -17.84
N LYS A 40 42.45 -7.88 -16.60
CA LYS A 40 43.27 -7.25 -15.57
C LYS A 40 42.81 -7.73 -14.19
N GLN A 41 43.68 -8.54 -13.58
CA GLN A 41 43.64 -8.88 -12.15
C GLN A 41 43.94 -7.66 -11.28
N PRO A 42 43.34 -7.49 -10.12
CA PRO A 42 43.89 -6.66 -9.04
C PRO A 42 44.72 -7.48 -8.08
N ALA A 43 45.75 -6.83 -7.57
CA ALA A 43 46.85 -7.34 -6.76
C ALA A 43 46.38 -7.92 -5.40
N VAL A 44 47.02 -9.03 -5.06
CA VAL A 44 47.00 -9.67 -3.73
C VAL A 44 47.89 -8.86 -2.79
N LEU A 45 47.29 -8.34 -1.70
CA LEU A 45 48.04 -7.83 -0.55
C LEU A 45 48.20 -8.97 0.45
N THR A 46 49.40 -9.43 0.60
CA THR A 46 49.87 -10.39 1.62
C THR A 46 49.95 -9.70 2.97
N ALA A 47 49.15 -10.15 3.96
CA ALA A 47 49.31 -9.78 5.35
C ALA A 47 50.14 -10.82 6.07
N THR A 48 51.15 -10.34 6.78
CA THR A 48 52.11 -11.08 7.63
C THR A 48 51.41 -11.55 8.91
N PRO A 49 51.66 -12.78 9.42
CA PRO A 49 51.07 -13.24 10.67
C PRO A 49 51.82 -12.64 11.86
N ALA A 50 51.03 -12.14 12.85
CA ALA A 50 51.53 -11.79 14.17
C ALA A 50 51.47 -13.03 15.09
N GLU A 51 52.50 -13.21 15.89
CA GLU A 51 52.70 -14.29 16.86
C GLU A 51 51.67 -14.26 17.99
N PRO A 52 51.39 -15.43 18.61
CA PRO A 52 50.44 -15.50 19.73
C PRO A 52 51.12 -15.23 21.06
N ASP A 53 50.63 -14.31 21.81
CA ASP A 53 51.02 -14.16 23.20
C ASP A 53 49.84 -14.18 24.16
N SER A 54 50.07 -14.97 25.22
CA SER A 54 49.39 -14.97 26.52
C SER A 54 48.06 -15.65 26.69
N MET A 55 48.14 -16.87 27.24
CA MET A 55 47.06 -17.53 27.99
C MET A 55 46.47 -16.62 29.06
N MET A 56 45.20 -16.18 28.83
CA MET A 56 44.31 -15.76 29.92
C MET A 56 43.34 -16.91 30.20
N GLU A 57 43.34 -17.32 31.47
CA GLU A 57 42.34 -18.28 31.97
C GLU A 57 40.92 -17.87 31.62
N PRO A 58 40.04 -18.81 31.23
CA PRO A 58 38.65 -18.49 30.96
C PRO A 58 37.98 -18.06 32.28
N ALA A 59 37.57 -16.78 32.35
CA ALA A 59 36.63 -16.32 33.37
C ALA A 59 35.35 -17.13 33.16
N THR A 60 34.98 -17.87 34.19
CA THR A 60 33.66 -18.51 34.33
C THR A 60 32.60 -17.44 34.22
N VAL A 61 31.98 -17.32 33.07
CA VAL A 61 30.75 -16.55 32.89
C VAL A 61 29.69 -17.29 33.66
N PRO A 62 28.96 -16.65 34.62
CA PRO A 62 27.84 -17.30 35.26
C PRO A 62 26.82 -17.62 34.17
N GLU A 63 26.47 -18.89 34.01
CA GLU A 63 25.31 -19.34 33.28
C GLU A 63 24.06 -18.71 33.93
N THR A 64 23.62 -17.59 33.37
CA THR A 64 22.25 -17.10 33.59
C THR A 64 21.35 -17.95 32.70
N GLU A 65 20.97 -19.12 33.23
CA GLU A 65 19.78 -19.84 32.77
C GLU A 65 18.56 -18.96 33.02
N ASN A 66 18.15 -18.22 32.03
CA ASN A 66 16.79 -17.91 31.72
C ASN A 66 16.71 -17.90 30.18
N ALA A 67 16.72 -19.09 29.60
CA ALA A 67 16.25 -19.24 28.24
C ALA A 67 14.75 -18.91 28.26
N GLU A 68 14.41 -17.66 27.98
CA GLU A 68 13.02 -17.27 27.75
C GLU A 68 12.47 -18.22 26.68
N THR A 69 11.35 -18.87 27.01
CA THR A 69 10.66 -19.71 26.04
C THR A 69 10.43 -18.90 24.77
N PRO A 70 10.85 -19.38 23.59
CA PRO A 70 10.68 -18.60 22.38
C PRO A 70 9.19 -18.27 22.18
N ARG A 71 8.89 -16.99 21.96
CA ARG A 71 7.51 -16.51 21.78
C ARG A 71 6.91 -16.94 20.44
N ILE A 72 7.77 -17.25 19.46
CA ILE A 72 7.39 -17.77 18.14
C ILE A 72 8.24 -19.00 17.85
N THR A 73 7.60 -20.06 17.37
CA THR A 73 8.24 -21.31 16.92
C THR A 73 7.79 -21.64 15.50
N GLU A 74 8.34 -22.69 14.90
CA GLU A 74 7.81 -23.22 13.64
C GLU A 74 6.67 -24.21 13.93
N GLN A 75 5.49 -23.97 13.31
CA GLN A 75 4.34 -24.86 13.35
C GLN A 75 4.43 -25.95 12.29
N ILE A 76 4.91 -25.59 11.10
CA ILE A 76 5.20 -26.51 10.01
C ILE A 76 6.63 -26.22 9.54
N SER A 77 7.44 -27.28 9.42
CA SER A 77 8.76 -27.26 8.82
C SER A 77 8.85 -28.46 7.89
N LEU A 78 8.64 -28.25 6.60
CA LEU A 78 8.49 -29.30 5.62
C LEU A 78 9.30 -29.03 4.36
N GLU A 79 10.16 -29.99 4.01
CA GLU A 79 10.91 -30.00 2.75
C GLU A 79 10.64 -31.31 2.01
N LYS A 80 10.16 -31.25 0.77
CA LYS A 80 9.99 -32.41 -0.10
C LYS A 80 10.65 -32.20 -1.45
N GLN A 81 11.38 -33.23 -1.90
CA GLN A 81 12.02 -33.27 -3.20
C GLN A 81 11.29 -34.20 -4.15
N CYS A 82 11.17 -33.84 -5.40
CA CYS A 82 10.68 -34.72 -6.44
C CYS A 82 11.72 -35.77 -6.84
N SER A 83 11.34 -36.77 -7.62
CA SER A 83 12.23 -37.85 -8.10
C SER A 83 13.42 -37.36 -8.93
N ALA A 84 13.34 -36.12 -9.48
CA ALA A 84 14.45 -35.51 -10.19
C ALA A 84 15.46 -34.80 -9.25
N GLY A 85 15.25 -34.85 -7.93
CA GLY A 85 16.19 -34.38 -6.90
C GLY A 85 16.17 -32.88 -6.60
N TYR A 86 15.15 -32.12 -7.06
CA TYR A 86 14.97 -30.73 -6.67
C TYR A 86 13.77 -30.57 -5.74
N THR A 87 13.83 -29.59 -4.85
CA THR A 87 12.74 -29.27 -3.92
C THR A 87 11.56 -28.70 -4.68
N THR A 88 10.38 -29.28 -4.46
CA THR A 88 9.11 -28.81 -5.04
C THR A 88 8.15 -28.28 -3.99
N ILE A 89 8.31 -28.69 -2.72
CA ILE A 89 7.58 -28.22 -1.58
C ILE A 89 8.58 -27.78 -0.51
N SER A 90 8.50 -26.55 -0.07
CA SER A 90 9.25 -26.00 1.06
C SER A 90 8.30 -25.12 1.84
N VAL A 91 7.80 -25.64 2.97
CA VAL A 91 6.77 -24.97 3.78
C VAL A 91 7.31 -24.75 5.18
N HIS A 92 7.61 -23.50 5.48
CA HIS A 92 8.03 -23.02 6.79
C HIS A 92 7.01 -22.03 7.29
N LEU A 93 6.26 -22.37 8.35
CA LEU A 93 5.17 -21.55 8.87
C LEU A 93 5.30 -21.38 10.39
N PRO A 94 5.07 -20.15 10.91
CA PRO A 94 5.25 -19.83 12.30
C PRO A 94 4.06 -20.24 13.17
N LYS A 95 4.29 -20.25 14.49
CA LYS A 95 3.31 -20.42 15.53
C LYS A 95 3.56 -19.43 16.66
N LEU A 96 2.52 -18.73 17.08
CA LEU A 96 2.53 -17.91 18.29
C LEU A 96 2.42 -18.79 19.52
N GLU A 97 3.37 -18.71 20.43
CA GLU A 97 3.35 -19.42 21.70
C GLU A 97 2.61 -18.58 22.77
N SER A 98 1.30 -18.58 22.67
CA SER A 98 0.39 -17.90 23.58
C SER A 98 -0.91 -18.70 23.70
N ASP A 99 -1.46 -18.78 24.92
CA ASP A 99 -2.71 -19.48 25.21
C ASP A 99 -3.96 -18.63 24.92
N SER A 100 -3.80 -17.45 24.32
CA SER A 100 -4.92 -16.56 24.01
C SER A 100 -5.77 -17.07 22.85
N ALA A 101 -7.05 -16.68 22.85
CA ALA A 101 -7.97 -17.05 21.78
C ALA A 101 -7.56 -16.46 20.42
N ASP A 102 -6.98 -15.25 20.42
CA ASP A 102 -6.52 -14.59 19.18
C ASP A 102 -5.29 -15.31 18.62
N ALA A 103 -4.33 -15.73 19.48
CA ALA A 103 -3.18 -16.53 19.03
C ALA A 103 -3.63 -17.89 18.47
N ALA A 104 -4.59 -18.56 19.14
CA ALA A 104 -5.13 -19.83 18.66
C ALA A 104 -5.76 -19.68 17.27
N ARG A 105 -6.49 -18.58 17.02
CA ARG A 105 -7.10 -18.29 15.73
C ARG A 105 -6.05 -18.01 14.66
N ILE A 106 -5.05 -17.17 14.94
CA ILE A 106 -3.94 -16.87 14.00
C ILE A 106 -3.18 -18.15 13.68
N ASN A 107 -2.85 -18.98 14.70
CA ASN A 107 -2.17 -20.26 14.49
C ASN A 107 -2.99 -21.21 13.61
N GLN A 108 -4.32 -21.22 13.75
CA GLN A 108 -5.18 -22.02 12.90
C GLN A 108 -5.19 -21.52 11.45
N GLU A 109 -5.29 -20.21 11.23
CA GLU A 109 -5.21 -19.61 9.89
C GLU A 109 -3.88 -19.96 9.20
N ILE A 110 -2.75 -19.83 9.91
CA ILE A 110 -1.41 -20.19 9.42
C ILE A 110 -1.31 -21.70 9.13
N TRP A 111 -1.87 -22.55 10.01
CA TRP A 111 -1.89 -24.00 9.81
C TRP A 111 -2.62 -24.39 8.52
N GLU A 112 -3.78 -23.77 8.27
CA GLU A 112 -4.61 -24.07 7.09
C GLU A 112 -3.90 -23.76 5.77
N MET A 113 -2.92 -22.83 5.77
CA MET A 113 -2.10 -22.54 4.58
C MET A 113 -1.18 -23.71 4.23
N GLY A 114 -0.56 -24.35 5.20
CA GLY A 114 0.45 -25.38 4.98
C GLY A 114 -0.05 -26.81 5.07
N ALA A 115 -1.14 -27.07 5.81
CA ALA A 115 -1.66 -28.41 6.04
C ALA A 115 -1.91 -29.24 4.76
N PRO A 116 -2.41 -28.67 3.63
CA PRO A 116 -2.61 -29.42 2.40
C PRO A 116 -1.33 -30.06 1.84
N TYR A 117 -0.16 -29.48 2.12
CA TYR A 117 1.13 -29.94 1.60
C TYR A 117 1.76 -31.06 2.42
N LEU A 118 1.27 -31.33 3.64
CA LEU A 118 1.82 -32.38 4.50
C LEU A 118 1.72 -33.77 3.85
N GLU A 119 0.63 -34.06 3.15
CA GLU A 119 0.40 -35.36 2.48
C GLU A 119 0.61 -35.29 0.96
N GLN A 120 0.91 -34.10 0.40
CA GLN A 120 1.06 -33.90 -1.03
C GLN A 120 2.27 -34.68 -1.58
N ASP A 121 2.07 -35.40 -2.72
CA ASP A 121 3.16 -36.04 -3.45
C ASP A 121 3.99 -34.98 -4.19
N PRO A 122 5.30 -34.85 -3.89
CA PRO A 122 6.15 -33.86 -4.56
C PRO A 122 6.32 -34.07 -6.05
N ASN A 123 6.02 -35.29 -6.58
CA ASN A 123 6.06 -35.58 -8.02
C ASN A 123 4.76 -35.21 -8.74
N ALA A 124 3.66 -35.02 -8.01
CA ALA A 124 2.37 -34.64 -8.57
C ALA A 124 2.17 -33.13 -8.65
N ILE A 125 3.09 -32.32 -8.13
CA ILE A 125 3.03 -30.87 -8.15
C ILE A 125 3.52 -30.34 -9.48
N LEU A 126 2.65 -29.55 -10.16
CA LEU A 126 3.00 -28.86 -11.43
C LEU A 126 3.76 -27.58 -11.18
N GLU A 127 3.42 -26.86 -10.08
CA GLU A 127 4.06 -25.62 -9.67
C GLU A 127 4.73 -25.82 -8.31
N LYS A 128 5.87 -25.17 -8.12
CA LYS A 128 6.60 -25.24 -6.84
C LYS A 128 5.80 -24.50 -5.77
N CYS A 129 5.77 -25.04 -4.57
CA CYS A 129 5.13 -24.43 -3.42
C CYS A 129 6.17 -24.09 -2.37
N PHE A 130 6.33 -22.81 -2.08
CA PHE A 130 7.27 -22.31 -1.09
C PHE A 130 6.54 -21.33 -0.17
N TYR A 131 6.64 -21.57 1.14
CA TYR A 131 6.22 -20.66 2.19
C TYR A 131 7.39 -20.35 3.09
N THR A 132 7.63 -19.08 3.31
CA THR A 132 8.62 -18.57 4.27
C THR A 132 7.96 -17.54 5.17
N TRP A 133 8.59 -17.25 6.31
CA TRP A 133 8.07 -16.24 7.21
C TRP A 133 9.18 -15.41 7.85
N ASP A 134 8.80 -14.19 8.21
CA ASP A 134 9.59 -13.27 9.01
C ASP A 134 8.75 -12.74 10.18
N ALA A 135 9.41 -12.43 11.30
CA ALA A 135 8.80 -11.79 12.45
C ALA A 135 9.63 -10.61 12.91
N THR A 136 8.98 -9.46 13.02
CA THR A 136 9.61 -8.22 13.44
C THR A 136 8.91 -7.67 14.69
N TRP A 137 9.62 -6.93 15.55
CA TRP A 137 9.20 -6.65 16.92
C TRP A 137 9.21 -5.17 17.26
N TYR A 138 8.22 -4.76 18.07
CA TYR A 138 8.18 -3.50 18.79
C TYR A 138 7.67 -3.74 20.22
N GLY A 139 8.57 -3.72 21.22
CA GLY A 139 8.26 -4.12 22.59
C GLY A 139 7.72 -5.54 22.67
N ASP A 140 6.52 -5.72 23.23
CA ASP A 140 5.82 -7.00 23.30
C ASP A 140 4.94 -7.29 22.07
N CYS A 141 4.92 -6.38 21.10
CA CYS A 141 4.18 -6.56 19.87
C CYS A 141 5.07 -7.17 18.79
N VAL A 142 4.49 -8.07 17.99
CA VAL A 142 5.13 -8.68 16.83
C VAL A 142 4.30 -8.43 15.57
N SER A 143 4.96 -8.18 14.46
CA SER A 143 4.41 -8.32 13.14
C SER A 143 4.99 -9.56 12.48
N ILE A 144 4.14 -10.46 12.02
CA ILE A 144 4.47 -11.69 11.30
C ILE A 144 4.06 -11.52 9.86
N VAL A 145 4.97 -11.81 8.94
CA VAL A 145 4.69 -11.84 7.50
C VAL A 145 5.03 -13.24 6.98
N VAL A 146 4.05 -13.89 6.36
CA VAL A 146 4.23 -15.14 5.64
C VAL A 146 4.20 -14.83 4.15
N THR A 147 5.21 -15.27 3.42
CA THR A 147 5.32 -15.09 1.97
C THR A 147 5.17 -16.43 1.27
N GLU A 148 4.23 -16.50 0.34
CA GLU A 148 4.09 -17.61 -0.58
C GLU A 148 4.96 -17.36 -1.82
N GLU A 149 5.72 -18.37 -2.23
CA GLU A 149 6.67 -18.34 -3.35
C GLU A 149 7.86 -17.39 -3.15
N ASP A 150 8.01 -16.38 -3.99
CA ASP A 150 9.16 -15.47 -4.01
C ASP A 150 8.81 -14.16 -3.27
N PRO A 151 9.65 -13.69 -2.35
CA PRO A 151 9.41 -12.44 -1.63
C PRO A 151 9.20 -11.21 -2.52
N THR A 152 9.68 -11.28 -3.77
CA THR A 152 9.59 -10.14 -4.70
C THR A 152 8.23 -10.00 -5.36
N TRP A 153 7.53 -11.12 -5.64
CA TRP A 153 6.24 -11.10 -6.34
C TRP A 153 5.18 -12.02 -5.74
N GLY A 154 5.53 -12.89 -4.79
CA GLY A 154 4.61 -13.81 -4.13
C GLY A 154 3.52 -13.11 -3.33
N GLU A 155 2.46 -13.84 -3.03
CA GLU A 155 1.42 -13.37 -2.12
C GLU A 155 1.97 -13.28 -0.70
N GLN A 156 1.45 -12.32 0.06
CA GLN A 156 1.89 -12.08 1.42
C GLN A 156 0.70 -12.00 2.37
N TYR A 157 0.83 -12.67 3.49
CA TYR A 157 -0.13 -12.72 4.56
C TYR A 157 0.52 -12.14 5.82
N HIS A 158 -0.23 -11.44 6.64
CA HIS A 158 0.37 -10.79 7.80
C HIS A 158 -0.58 -10.75 9.00
N TRP A 159 0.02 -10.72 10.19
CA TRP A 159 -0.67 -10.57 11.47
C TRP A 159 0.18 -9.75 12.42
N CYS A 160 -0.46 -8.83 13.14
CA CYS A 160 0.14 -8.16 14.28
C CYS A 160 -0.46 -8.74 15.56
N PHE A 161 0.39 -9.03 16.53
CA PHE A 161 -0.03 -9.63 17.81
C PHE A 161 0.70 -9.00 18.97
N ASP A 162 -0.03 -8.74 20.06
CA ASP A 162 0.48 -8.21 21.31
C ASP A 162 0.52 -9.33 22.35
N PHE A 163 1.71 -9.73 22.75
CA PHE A 163 1.91 -10.79 23.75
C PHE A 163 1.52 -10.38 25.17
N GLU A 164 1.55 -9.08 25.51
CA GLU A 164 1.15 -8.61 26.83
C GLU A 164 -0.37 -8.74 27.02
N SER A 165 -1.15 -8.29 26.06
CA SER A 165 -2.62 -8.37 26.13
C SER A 165 -3.19 -9.69 25.59
N GLY A 166 -2.41 -10.48 24.86
CA GLY A 166 -2.87 -11.68 24.16
C GLY A 166 -3.83 -11.37 23.01
N LYS A 167 -3.72 -10.18 22.36
CA LYS A 167 -4.65 -9.71 21.35
C LYS A 167 -4.00 -9.57 19.98
N GLN A 168 -4.77 -9.87 18.95
CA GLN A 168 -4.44 -9.41 17.61
C GLN A 168 -4.66 -7.90 17.52
N LEU A 169 -3.74 -7.23 16.88
CA LEU A 169 -3.84 -5.81 16.56
C LEU A 169 -4.05 -5.62 15.06
N THR A 170 -4.65 -4.50 14.67
CA THR A 170 -4.49 -4.00 13.31
C THR A 170 -3.15 -3.28 13.20
N ASN A 171 -2.65 -3.08 11.99
CA ASN A 171 -1.44 -2.30 11.78
C ASN A 171 -1.61 -0.87 12.28
N THR A 172 -2.78 -0.27 12.01
CA THR A 172 -3.15 1.06 12.50
C THR A 172 -3.04 1.14 14.02
N GLN A 173 -3.58 0.18 14.76
CA GLN A 173 -3.49 0.16 16.22
C GLN A 173 -2.05 0.04 16.72
N LEU A 174 -1.22 -0.73 16.03
CA LEU A 174 0.20 -0.88 16.40
C LEU A 174 0.98 0.40 16.09
N LEU A 175 0.76 1.03 14.94
CA LEU A 175 1.38 2.30 14.56
C LEU A 175 0.97 3.45 15.48
N GLU A 176 -0.31 3.51 15.92
CA GLU A 176 -0.77 4.45 16.94
C GLU A 176 -0.05 4.26 18.27
N ARG A 177 0.21 3.02 18.71
CA ARG A 177 1.03 2.74 19.91
C ARG A 177 2.47 3.20 19.75
N MET A 178 2.99 3.21 18.53
CA MET A 178 4.31 3.78 18.22
C MET A 178 4.28 5.33 18.18
N GLY A 179 3.12 5.95 18.37
CA GLY A 179 2.93 7.40 18.38
C GLY A 179 2.72 8.02 17.01
N ALA A 180 2.49 7.22 16.00
CA ALA A 180 2.27 7.70 14.63
C ALA A 180 0.83 8.17 14.40
N ASP A 181 0.66 9.04 13.41
CA ASP A 181 -0.64 9.46 12.87
C ASP A 181 -0.95 8.63 11.62
N PRO A 182 -1.89 7.67 11.67
CA PRO A 182 -2.17 6.76 10.54
C PRO A 182 -2.52 7.50 9.25
N LEU A 183 -3.26 8.60 9.33
CA LEU A 183 -3.61 9.40 8.14
C LEU A 183 -2.38 10.02 7.48
N ALA A 184 -1.41 10.50 8.30
CA ALA A 184 -0.14 11.00 7.78
C ALA A 184 0.65 9.90 7.07
N LEU A 185 0.64 8.70 7.65
CA LEU A 185 1.33 7.54 7.08
C LEU A 185 0.70 7.09 5.76
N GLU A 186 -0.63 7.03 5.68
CA GLU A 186 -1.34 6.70 4.44
C GLU A 186 -1.01 7.71 3.32
N ASN A 187 -1.02 9.00 3.64
CA ASN A 187 -0.67 10.06 2.69
C ASN A 187 0.79 9.95 2.21
N ALA A 188 1.72 9.71 3.14
CA ALA A 188 3.13 9.53 2.82
C ALA A 188 3.36 8.29 1.96
N LEU A 189 2.72 7.17 2.31
CA LEU A 189 2.78 5.92 1.56
C LEU A 189 2.28 6.10 0.12
N ARG A 190 1.12 6.73 -0.04
CA ARG A 190 0.54 7.01 -1.37
C ARG A 190 1.51 7.80 -2.24
N ARG A 191 2.12 8.87 -1.71
CA ARG A 191 3.14 9.65 -2.43
C ARG A 191 4.34 8.81 -2.84
N GLN A 192 4.91 8.05 -1.93
CA GLN A 192 6.09 7.22 -2.20
C GLN A 192 5.80 6.16 -3.26
N VAL A 193 4.63 5.50 -3.18
CA VAL A 193 4.21 4.49 -4.16
C VAL A 193 4.05 5.11 -5.54
N MET A 194 3.35 6.26 -5.64
CA MET A 194 3.13 6.93 -6.92
C MET A 194 4.43 7.47 -7.52
N GLN A 195 5.33 8.03 -6.70
CA GLN A 195 6.67 8.45 -7.16
C GLN A 195 7.49 7.25 -7.68
N THR A 196 7.40 6.09 -7.02
CA THR A 196 8.10 4.88 -7.46
C THR A 196 7.54 4.36 -8.78
N PHE A 197 6.22 4.37 -8.93
CA PHE A 197 5.53 4.02 -10.17
C PHE A 197 5.96 4.96 -11.33
N ASP A 198 5.88 6.26 -11.12
CA ASP A 198 6.22 7.27 -12.13
C ASP A 198 7.70 7.15 -12.53
N ALA A 199 8.61 6.98 -11.56
CA ALA A 199 10.03 6.77 -11.82
C ALA A 199 10.33 5.49 -12.61
N ALA A 200 9.56 4.41 -12.41
CA ALA A 200 9.69 3.19 -13.22
C ALA A 200 9.22 3.42 -14.66
N TRP A 201 8.17 4.22 -14.84
CA TRP A 201 7.67 4.58 -16.16
C TRP A 201 8.62 5.51 -16.92
N ASP A 202 9.24 6.45 -16.23
CA ASP A 202 10.19 7.40 -16.81
C ASP A 202 11.48 6.76 -17.35
N ARG A 203 11.81 5.55 -16.88
CA ARG A 203 12.94 4.76 -17.42
C ARG A 203 12.67 4.20 -18.81
N ILE A 204 11.41 4.19 -19.28
CA ILE A 204 11.08 3.71 -20.63
C ILE A 204 11.46 4.77 -21.64
N PRO A 205 12.32 4.45 -22.63
CA PRO A 205 12.69 5.38 -23.68
C PRO A 205 11.46 5.92 -24.42
N THR A 206 11.48 7.22 -24.77
CA THR A 206 10.35 7.90 -25.41
C THR A 206 9.94 7.24 -26.73
N GLU A 207 10.91 6.74 -27.49
CA GLU A 207 10.69 6.00 -28.74
C GLU A 207 9.90 4.70 -28.55
N ASN A 208 9.95 4.12 -27.36
CA ASN A 208 9.22 2.88 -27.03
C ASN A 208 7.80 3.16 -26.49
N ARG A 209 7.45 4.42 -26.26
CA ARG A 209 6.12 4.80 -25.70
C ARG A 209 5.04 4.94 -26.78
N THR A 210 5.25 4.37 -27.96
CA THR A 210 4.31 4.41 -29.10
C THR A 210 3.46 3.16 -29.24
N GLU A 211 3.80 2.08 -28.50
CA GLU A 211 3.12 0.80 -28.59
C GLU A 211 2.65 0.34 -27.20
N TRP A 212 1.50 -0.33 -27.19
CA TRP A 212 1.01 -0.94 -25.96
C TRP A 212 2.02 -1.96 -25.40
N PRO A 213 2.31 -2.03 -24.09
CA PRO A 213 1.63 -1.36 -22.97
C PRO A 213 2.22 0.00 -22.57
N TYR A 214 3.02 0.66 -23.38
CA TYR A 214 3.78 1.86 -23.01
C TYR A 214 3.19 3.15 -23.55
N THR A 215 2.00 3.13 -24.15
CA THR A 215 1.34 4.34 -24.61
C THR A 215 0.95 5.25 -23.44
N PRO A 216 0.77 6.56 -23.66
CA PRO A 216 0.31 7.48 -22.61
C PRO A 216 -1.03 7.04 -21.99
N GLU A 217 -1.95 6.48 -22.78
CA GLU A 217 -3.24 5.97 -22.29
C GLU A 217 -3.06 4.76 -21.38
N ALA A 218 -2.16 3.83 -21.75
CA ALA A 218 -1.83 2.68 -20.90
C ALA A 218 -1.15 3.15 -19.60
N GLN A 219 -0.28 4.16 -19.66
CA GLN A 219 0.32 4.76 -18.46
C GLN A 219 -0.75 5.31 -17.53
N LYS A 220 -1.70 6.09 -18.08
CA LYS A 220 -2.81 6.67 -17.32
C LYS A 220 -3.64 5.57 -16.63
N ASP A 221 -3.97 4.49 -17.34
CA ASP A 221 -4.75 3.36 -16.81
C ASP A 221 -4.01 2.61 -15.69
N PHE A 222 -2.72 2.25 -15.91
CA PHE A 222 -1.91 1.58 -14.88
C PHE A 222 -1.69 2.49 -13.66
N ARG A 223 -1.46 3.77 -13.88
CA ARG A 223 -1.28 4.77 -12.83
C ARG A 223 -2.52 4.91 -11.96
N TRP A 224 -3.69 4.98 -12.58
CA TRP A 224 -4.97 5.02 -11.90
C TRP A 224 -5.21 3.77 -11.04
N LYS A 225 -4.95 2.58 -11.59
CA LYS A 225 -5.06 1.32 -10.84
C LYS A 225 -4.12 1.28 -9.65
N GLN A 226 -2.88 1.75 -9.82
CA GLN A 226 -1.92 1.82 -8.72
C GLN A 226 -2.37 2.82 -7.64
N LEU A 227 -2.88 3.99 -8.03
CA LEU A 227 -3.39 4.99 -7.10
C LEU A 227 -4.57 4.45 -6.28
N ILE A 228 -5.55 3.81 -6.93
CA ILE A 228 -6.69 3.18 -6.24
C ILE A 228 -6.20 2.12 -5.25
N SER A 229 -5.22 1.29 -5.61
CA SER A 229 -4.72 0.21 -4.75
C SER A 229 -4.08 0.70 -3.45
N VAL A 230 -3.71 1.98 -3.36
CA VAL A 230 -3.11 2.60 -2.16
C VAL A 230 -3.96 3.74 -1.59
N SER A 231 -5.22 3.83 -2.00
CA SER A 231 -6.16 4.88 -1.57
C SER A 231 -7.43 4.31 -0.94
N GLN A 232 -7.47 3.00 -0.68
CA GLN A 232 -8.61 2.39 -0.01
C GLN A 232 -8.66 2.79 1.46
N PRO A 233 -9.86 2.87 2.06
CA PRO A 233 -9.99 3.03 3.50
C PRO A 233 -9.24 1.91 4.24
N ASP A 234 -8.63 2.26 5.37
CA ASP A 234 -7.87 1.32 6.22
C ASP A 234 -6.74 0.56 5.47
N GLN A 235 -6.19 1.19 4.41
CA GLN A 235 -5.18 0.58 3.54
C GLN A 235 -3.96 0.05 4.32
N LEU A 236 -3.55 0.72 5.40
CA LEU A 236 -2.44 0.26 6.22
C LEU A 236 -2.71 -1.10 6.87
N ASP A 237 -3.97 -1.41 7.19
CA ASP A 237 -4.35 -2.67 7.84
C ASP A 237 -4.32 -3.86 6.87
N ASP A 238 -4.34 -3.60 5.55
CA ASP A 238 -4.29 -4.62 4.50
C ASP A 238 -2.87 -4.91 3.99
N LEU A 239 -1.85 -4.20 4.49
CA LEU A 239 -0.47 -4.31 4.02
C LEU A 239 0.42 -5.03 5.04
N PRO A 240 1.36 -5.89 4.59
CA PRO A 240 2.37 -6.46 5.48
C PRO A 240 3.20 -5.38 6.16
N LEU A 241 3.13 -5.29 7.49
CA LEU A 241 3.88 -4.34 8.31
C LEU A 241 5.22 -4.97 8.72
N LEU A 242 6.30 -4.24 8.54
CA LEU A 242 7.65 -4.59 8.96
C LEU A 242 8.12 -3.61 10.02
N LEU A 243 8.51 -4.09 11.18
CA LEU A 243 9.06 -3.30 12.26
C LEU A 243 10.57 -3.49 12.30
N ASP A 244 11.33 -2.56 12.85
CA ASP A 244 12.71 -2.81 13.18
C ASP A 244 13.01 -2.54 14.66
N THR A 245 14.13 -3.04 15.11
CA THR A 245 14.55 -2.94 16.51
C THR A 245 14.87 -1.51 16.94
N GLU A 246 15.03 -0.58 16.01
CA GLU A 246 15.30 0.83 16.27
C GLU A 246 13.99 1.64 16.38
N GLY A 247 12.84 0.98 16.24
CA GLY A 247 11.52 1.61 16.38
C GLY A 247 11.04 2.28 15.10
N SER A 248 11.62 1.96 13.94
CA SER A 248 11.07 2.34 12.64
C SER A 248 10.08 1.29 12.12
N ALA A 249 9.25 1.68 11.18
CA ALA A 249 8.28 0.80 10.55
C ALA A 249 8.27 1.01 9.03
N GLY A 250 7.95 -0.04 8.30
CA GLY A 250 7.73 -0.01 6.86
C GLY A 250 6.61 -0.96 6.48
N VAL A 251 6.09 -0.80 5.28
CA VAL A 251 5.09 -1.71 4.71
C VAL A 251 5.53 -2.24 3.36
N LEU A 252 5.03 -3.42 2.99
CA LEU A 252 5.23 -3.98 1.66
C LEU A 252 4.02 -3.65 0.78
N VAL A 253 4.28 -3.02 -0.36
CA VAL A 253 3.24 -2.67 -1.34
C VAL A 253 3.59 -3.29 -2.67
N ARG A 254 2.59 -3.87 -3.33
CA ARG A 254 2.72 -4.40 -4.68
C ARG A 254 2.69 -3.28 -5.71
N VAL A 255 3.86 -2.93 -6.28
CA VAL A 255 4.02 -1.85 -7.24
C VAL A 255 4.28 -2.40 -8.64
N TYR A 256 3.63 -1.83 -9.65
CA TYR A 256 3.89 -2.16 -11.04
C TYR A 256 5.13 -1.42 -11.55
N TYR A 257 6.12 -2.18 -12.00
CA TYR A 257 7.34 -1.67 -12.63
C TYR A 257 7.26 -1.82 -14.15
N ALA A 258 6.97 -0.73 -14.82
CA ALA A 258 6.76 -0.71 -16.27
C ALA A 258 8.01 -1.14 -17.05
N ASP A 259 9.20 -0.80 -16.58
CA ASP A 259 10.50 -1.17 -17.20
C ASP A 259 10.73 -2.68 -17.25
N THR A 260 10.18 -3.44 -16.30
CA THR A 260 10.27 -4.92 -16.25
C THR A 260 8.93 -5.62 -16.54
N ARG A 261 7.83 -4.89 -16.68
CA ARG A 261 6.46 -5.40 -16.86
C ARG A 261 6.00 -6.32 -15.74
N GLN A 262 6.44 -6.06 -14.51
CA GLN A 262 6.16 -6.91 -13.36
C GLN A 262 5.64 -6.12 -12.18
N TYR A 263 4.73 -6.72 -11.43
CA TYR A 263 4.44 -6.28 -10.07
C TYR A 263 5.51 -6.82 -9.13
N ARG A 264 5.96 -5.97 -8.19
CA ARG A 264 6.93 -6.37 -7.16
C ARG A 264 6.49 -5.88 -5.80
N ASN A 265 6.68 -6.69 -4.78
CA ASN A 265 6.55 -6.28 -3.40
C ASN A 265 7.71 -5.33 -3.07
N THR A 266 7.38 -4.10 -2.81
CA THR A 266 8.36 -3.03 -2.56
C THR A 266 8.14 -2.52 -1.13
N ARG A 267 9.24 -2.47 -0.35
CA ARG A 267 9.20 -1.88 0.99
C ARG A 267 9.19 -0.36 0.90
N PHE A 268 8.30 0.24 1.68
CA PHE A 268 8.23 1.68 1.91
C PHE A 268 8.37 1.95 3.39
N ASP A 269 9.33 2.76 3.76
CA ASP A 269 9.53 3.19 5.14
C ASP A 269 8.51 4.26 5.50
N LEU A 270 7.89 4.12 6.69
CA LEU A 270 6.84 5.00 7.17
C LEU A 270 7.44 6.13 8.03
N PRO A 271 7.14 7.39 7.73
CA PRO A 271 7.60 8.53 8.53
C PRO A 271 6.75 8.68 9.79
N LEU A 272 7.11 7.96 10.87
CA LEU A 272 6.30 7.85 12.10
C LEU A 272 6.07 9.19 12.83
N ASP A 273 6.87 10.21 12.55
CA ASP A 273 6.76 11.58 13.08
C ASP A 273 5.90 12.51 12.20
N ALA A 274 5.39 12.01 11.09
CA ALA A 274 4.53 12.78 10.22
C ALA A 274 3.19 13.11 10.88
N VAL A 275 2.65 14.29 10.58
CA VAL A 275 1.35 14.76 11.04
C VAL A 275 0.48 15.11 9.84
N ALA A 276 -0.69 14.46 9.74
CA ALA A 276 -1.59 14.67 8.62
C ALA A 276 -2.35 15.99 8.69
N VAL A 277 -2.79 16.34 9.89
CA VAL A 277 -3.61 17.53 10.13
C VAL A 277 -2.81 18.56 10.90
N PRO A 278 -2.31 19.63 10.24
CA PRO A 278 -1.61 20.70 10.92
C PRO A 278 -2.52 21.37 11.97
N ALA A 279 -1.96 21.84 13.06
CA ALA A 279 -2.73 22.53 14.10
C ALA A 279 -3.47 23.79 13.60
N ASP A 280 -2.97 24.38 12.50
CA ASP A 280 -3.52 25.57 11.85
C ASP A 280 -4.42 25.25 10.63
N TRP A 281 -4.90 24.00 10.51
CA TRP A 281 -5.65 23.53 9.34
C TRP A 281 -6.85 24.41 8.98
N GLN A 282 -7.61 24.88 9.99
CA GLN A 282 -8.74 25.76 9.75
C GLN A 282 -8.30 27.06 9.07
N GLN A 283 -7.18 27.64 9.49
CA GLN A 283 -6.65 28.87 8.87
C GLN A 283 -6.21 28.61 7.42
N ARG A 284 -5.77 27.40 7.13
CA ARG A 284 -5.32 27.00 5.79
C ARG A 284 -6.46 26.73 4.84
N VAL A 285 -7.63 26.25 5.31
CA VAL A 285 -8.80 25.96 4.44
C VAL A 285 -9.85 27.04 4.45
N LEU A 286 -10.09 27.71 5.59
CA LEU A 286 -11.12 28.72 5.69
C LEU A 286 -10.85 29.89 4.74
N GLY A 287 -11.91 30.39 4.10
CA GLY A 287 -11.85 31.48 3.16
C GLY A 287 -12.62 31.19 1.88
N GLN A 288 -12.30 31.97 0.85
CA GLN A 288 -12.94 31.87 -0.45
C GLN A 288 -11.96 31.27 -1.48
N TRP A 289 -12.50 30.37 -2.28
CA TRP A 289 -11.80 29.59 -3.27
C TRP A 289 -12.49 29.71 -4.62
N THR A 290 -11.73 29.91 -5.69
CA THR A 290 -12.25 30.01 -7.05
C THR A 290 -11.86 28.77 -7.82
N VAL A 291 -12.81 28.13 -8.48
CA VAL A 291 -12.56 26.99 -9.38
C VAL A 291 -11.90 27.50 -10.64
N TYR A 292 -10.79 26.90 -11.00
CA TYR A 292 -10.07 27.22 -12.22
C TYR A 292 -10.10 26.08 -13.26
N ARG A 293 -10.50 24.84 -12.85
CA ARG A 293 -10.63 23.68 -13.71
C ARG A 293 -11.76 22.79 -13.20
N THR A 294 -12.54 22.23 -14.10
CA THR A 294 -13.53 21.17 -13.80
C THR A 294 -13.26 19.97 -14.70
N GLU A 295 -13.59 18.77 -14.21
CA GLU A 295 -13.53 17.53 -14.96
C GLU A 295 -14.76 16.69 -14.66
N VAL A 296 -15.44 16.23 -15.70
CA VAL A 296 -16.60 15.32 -15.64
C VAL A 296 -16.42 14.26 -16.70
N ASP A 297 -16.44 12.98 -16.34
CA ASP A 297 -16.29 11.86 -17.26
C ASP A 297 -15.06 12.00 -18.19
N GLU A 298 -13.91 12.44 -17.63
CA GLU A 298 -12.66 12.75 -18.34
C GLU A 298 -12.67 14.03 -19.22
N ASP A 299 -13.82 14.67 -19.40
CA ASP A 299 -13.91 15.94 -20.11
C ASP A 299 -13.47 17.10 -19.21
N VAL A 300 -12.33 17.68 -19.52
CA VAL A 300 -11.77 18.85 -18.81
C VAL A 300 -12.33 20.12 -19.40
N THR A 301 -12.82 21.00 -18.54
CA THR A 301 -13.38 22.30 -18.92
C THR A 301 -12.81 23.40 -18.02
N TYR A 302 -12.53 24.56 -18.61
CA TYR A 302 -12.06 25.74 -17.90
C TYR A 302 -13.19 26.80 -17.84
N PRO A 303 -13.34 27.54 -16.72
CA PRO A 303 -14.36 28.61 -16.58
C PRO A 303 -14.32 29.64 -17.70
N GLU A 304 -13.11 29.96 -18.21
CA GLU A 304 -12.91 30.89 -19.33
C GLU A 304 -13.54 30.39 -20.63
N GLU A 305 -13.58 29.06 -20.84
CA GLU A 305 -14.13 28.42 -22.04
C GLU A 305 -15.64 28.18 -21.90
N SER A 306 -16.08 27.71 -20.72
CA SER A 306 -17.48 27.40 -20.47
C SER A 306 -18.32 28.65 -20.22
N GLY A 307 -17.72 29.74 -19.76
CA GLY A 307 -18.39 30.93 -19.24
C GLY A 307 -19.08 30.70 -17.89
N GLU A 308 -18.87 29.56 -17.26
CA GLU A 308 -19.38 29.25 -15.93
C GLU A 308 -18.35 29.60 -14.86
N GLN A 309 -18.79 30.15 -13.75
CA GLN A 309 -17.94 30.48 -12.63
C GLN A 309 -18.40 29.75 -11.38
N TYR A 310 -17.44 29.21 -10.63
CA TYR A 310 -17.71 28.54 -9.38
C TYR A 310 -16.84 29.12 -8.27
N THR A 311 -17.46 29.36 -7.12
CA THR A 311 -16.79 29.83 -5.91
C THR A 311 -17.21 28.97 -4.74
N LEU A 312 -16.22 28.42 -4.00
CA LEU A 312 -16.42 27.70 -2.77
C LEU A 312 -16.01 28.59 -1.60
N LYS A 313 -16.92 28.84 -0.67
CA LYS A 313 -16.65 29.54 0.59
C LYS A 313 -16.63 28.53 1.73
N LEU A 314 -15.56 28.50 2.50
CA LEU A 314 -15.41 27.66 3.69
C LEU A 314 -15.35 28.55 4.93
N GLU A 315 -16.27 28.34 5.86
CA GLU A 315 -16.40 29.06 7.13
C GLU A 315 -16.35 28.08 8.29
N ALA A 316 -15.86 28.53 9.46
CA ALA A 316 -15.87 27.69 10.66
C ALA A 316 -17.30 27.24 10.97
N GLY A 317 -17.46 25.97 11.30
CA GLY A 317 -18.72 25.39 11.72
C GLY A 317 -18.99 25.58 13.22
N ASP A 318 -19.99 24.86 13.70
CA ASP A 318 -20.44 24.97 15.10
C ASP A 318 -19.52 24.22 16.09
N SER A 319 -18.63 23.36 15.60
CA SER A 319 -17.62 22.66 16.41
C SER A 319 -16.22 22.78 15.78
N PRO A 320 -15.14 22.53 16.55
CA PRO A 320 -13.76 22.64 16.07
C PRO A 320 -13.44 21.81 14.83
N ASP A 321 -14.13 20.68 14.65
CA ASP A 321 -13.90 19.74 13.56
C ASP A 321 -14.86 19.95 12.38
N THR A 322 -15.70 21.01 12.42
CA THR A 322 -16.70 21.26 11.37
C THR A 322 -16.43 22.53 10.59
N VAL A 323 -16.88 22.50 9.33
CA VAL A 323 -16.81 23.60 8.38
C VAL A 323 -18.16 23.74 7.69
N ARG A 324 -18.58 24.98 7.48
CA ARG A 324 -19.70 25.29 6.60
C ARG A 324 -19.14 25.58 5.20
N ALA A 325 -19.50 24.74 4.25
CA ALA A 325 -19.07 24.84 2.85
C ALA A 325 -20.24 25.37 2.01
N THR A 326 -20.03 26.48 1.29
CA THR A 326 -21.01 27.09 0.41
C THR A 326 -20.44 27.18 -1.00
N LEU A 327 -21.00 26.39 -1.93
CA LEU A 327 -20.66 26.42 -3.35
C LEU A 327 -21.64 27.33 -4.09
N THR A 328 -21.13 28.34 -4.77
CA THR A 328 -21.89 29.22 -5.63
C THR A 328 -21.48 29.00 -7.09
N ARG A 329 -22.45 28.74 -7.94
CA ARG A 329 -22.27 28.66 -9.40
C ARG A 329 -22.97 29.85 -10.08
N ILE A 330 -22.29 30.50 -10.98
CA ILE A 330 -22.85 31.48 -11.89
C ILE A 330 -22.79 30.89 -13.30
N SER A 331 -23.95 30.67 -13.91
CA SER A 331 -24.04 30.16 -15.28
C SER A 331 -23.57 31.19 -16.29
N LYS A 332 -23.24 30.73 -17.50
CA LYS A 332 -22.91 31.62 -18.63
C LYS A 332 -24.03 32.62 -19.00
N TYR A 333 -25.24 32.41 -18.51
CA TYR A 333 -26.38 33.29 -18.71
C TYR A 333 -26.62 34.25 -17.54
N GLY A 334 -25.77 34.18 -16.49
CA GLY A 334 -25.84 35.01 -15.31
C GLY A 334 -26.74 34.47 -14.18
N ASP A 335 -27.32 33.28 -14.36
CA ASP A 335 -28.11 32.65 -13.31
C ASP A 335 -27.21 32.19 -12.18
N THR A 336 -27.57 32.48 -10.95
CA THR A 336 -26.79 32.12 -9.76
C THR A 336 -27.53 31.03 -8.96
N THR A 337 -26.81 29.96 -8.67
CA THR A 337 -27.25 28.90 -7.76
C THR A 337 -26.26 28.78 -6.61
N THR A 338 -26.77 28.49 -5.41
CA THR A 338 -25.97 28.38 -4.20
C THR A 338 -26.40 27.13 -3.43
N GLU A 339 -25.43 26.31 -3.04
CA GLU A 339 -25.66 25.14 -2.19
C GLU A 339 -24.75 25.24 -0.96
N THR A 340 -25.28 24.92 0.22
CA THR A 340 -24.53 24.94 1.48
C THR A 340 -24.60 23.59 2.15
N ARG A 341 -23.45 23.10 2.62
CA ARG A 341 -23.31 21.84 3.36
C ARG A 341 -22.44 22.03 4.59
N THR A 342 -22.62 21.15 5.57
CA THR A 342 -21.71 21.08 6.71
C THR A 342 -20.68 19.99 6.43
N GLY A 343 -19.41 20.35 6.49
CA GLY A 343 -18.29 19.43 6.38
C GLY A 343 -17.78 19.01 7.75
N VAL A 344 -17.36 17.76 7.86
CA VAL A 344 -16.66 17.23 9.03
C VAL A 344 -15.27 16.83 8.59
N LEU A 345 -14.26 17.21 9.38
CA LEU A 345 -12.91 16.70 9.16
C LEU A 345 -12.90 15.20 9.44
N THR A 346 -12.71 14.41 8.41
CA THR A 346 -12.60 12.96 8.56
C THR A 346 -11.12 12.56 8.57
N ARG A 347 -10.79 11.64 9.48
CA ARG A 347 -9.52 10.91 9.45
C ARG A 347 -9.74 9.67 8.60
N GLY A 348 -8.84 9.43 7.65
CA GLY A 348 -8.91 8.30 6.76
C GLY A 348 -9.37 8.64 5.34
N SER A 349 -9.18 7.69 4.44
CA SER A 349 -9.62 7.79 3.06
C SER A 349 -11.14 7.82 2.99
N VAL A 350 -11.70 8.78 2.27
CA VAL A 350 -13.14 8.85 1.99
C VAL A 350 -13.51 8.15 0.68
N GLY A 351 -12.71 7.16 0.27
CA GLY A 351 -12.96 6.42 -0.96
C GLY A 351 -12.52 7.14 -2.24
N PHE A 352 -11.83 8.27 -2.13
CA PHE A 352 -11.28 9.01 -3.26
C PHE A 352 -9.76 8.93 -3.30
N ALA A 353 -9.25 8.65 -4.49
CA ALA A 353 -7.84 8.67 -4.78
C ALA A 353 -7.38 10.10 -5.07
N PHE A 354 -7.12 10.89 -4.04
CA PHE A 354 -6.44 12.16 -4.22
C PHE A 354 -4.93 11.95 -4.30
N GLU A 355 -4.30 12.56 -5.30
CA GLU A 355 -2.85 12.68 -5.32
C GLU A 355 -2.43 13.86 -4.45
N GLY A 356 -1.50 13.61 -3.54
CA GLY A 356 -0.94 14.65 -2.68
C GLY A 356 -1.38 14.53 -1.22
N GLU A 357 -0.92 15.46 -0.40
CA GLU A 357 -1.27 15.53 1.01
C GLU A 357 -2.73 15.85 1.18
N CYS A 358 -3.42 14.97 1.84
CA CYS A 358 -4.84 15.10 2.01
C CYS A 358 -5.23 14.83 3.45
N TRP A 359 -5.51 15.87 4.18
CA TRP A 359 -6.59 15.78 5.14
C TRP A 359 -7.86 16.18 4.39
N GLN A 360 -8.94 15.45 4.64
CA GLN A 360 -10.14 15.55 3.84
C GLN A 360 -11.28 16.12 4.67
N LEU A 361 -12.01 17.05 4.07
CA LEU A 361 -13.31 17.49 4.57
C LEU A 361 -14.38 16.74 3.81
N ARG A 362 -15.22 16.05 4.55
CA ARG A 362 -16.38 15.36 4.02
C ARG A 362 -17.63 16.21 4.28
N CYS A 363 -18.28 16.67 3.22
CA CYS A 363 -19.48 17.49 3.30
C CYS A 363 -20.67 16.71 2.77
N LEU A 364 -21.52 16.24 3.67
CA LEU A 364 -22.72 15.50 3.31
C LEU A 364 -23.89 16.45 2.99
N ARG A 365 -24.75 16.04 2.08
CA ARG A 365 -26.04 16.68 1.87
C ARG A 365 -26.99 16.22 2.99
N PRO A 366 -27.63 17.14 3.75
CA PRO A 366 -28.49 16.74 4.89
C PRO A 366 -29.66 15.83 4.51
N GLU A 367 -30.09 15.88 3.26
CA GLU A 367 -31.30 15.21 2.77
C GLU A 367 -30.97 13.91 2.01
N ASP A 368 -29.68 13.67 1.66
CA ASP A 368 -29.27 12.54 0.86
C ASP A 368 -27.81 12.19 1.10
N GLU A 369 -27.58 11.10 1.82
CA GLU A 369 -26.24 10.60 2.16
C GLU A 369 -25.43 10.12 0.95
N ASN A 370 -26.09 9.91 -0.21
CA ASN A 370 -25.42 9.50 -1.45
C ASN A 370 -24.77 10.68 -2.18
N TYR A 371 -25.03 11.92 -1.75
CA TYR A 371 -24.43 13.12 -2.33
C TYR A 371 -23.38 13.70 -1.39
N GLU A 372 -22.14 13.63 -1.80
CA GLU A 372 -21.00 14.05 -0.99
C GLU A 372 -20.09 15.01 -1.74
N TRP A 373 -19.53 15.98 -1.00
CA TRP A 373 -18.35 16.73 -1.41
C TRP A 373 -17.16 16.26 -0.59
N ALA A 374 -16.16 15.74 -1.24
CA ALA A 374 -14.88 15.49 -0.63
C ALA A 374 -13.91 16.60 -1.05
N ILE A 375 -13.31 17.28 -0.09
CA ILE A 375 -12.44 18.43 -0.32
C ILE A 375 -11.07 18.13 0.25
N ALA A 376 -10.02 18.29 -0.55
CA ALA A 376 -8.64 18.06 -0.15
C ALA A 376 -7.77 19.28 -0.42
N LEU A 377 -6.97 19.70 0.56
CA LEU A 377 -5.93 20.72 0.37
C LEU A 377 -4.64 20.05 -0.11
N ARG A 378 -4.02 20.59 -1.15
CA ARG A 378 -2.74 20.11 -1.70
C ARG A 378 -1.55 20.84 -1.06
N GLU A 379 -0.36 20.26 -1.19
CA GLU A 379 0.90 20.84 -0.68
C GLU A 379 1.19 22.24 -1.27
N ASP A 380 0.86 22.45 -2.53
CA ASP A 380 1.06 23.71 -3.23
C ASP A 380 0.06 24.81 -2.80
N GLY A 381 -0.83 24.51 -1.86
CA GLY A 381 -1.85 25.43 -1.38
C GLY A 381 -3.07 25.52 -2.28
N THR A 382 -3.16 24.75 -3.34
CA THR A 382 -4.40 24.57 -4.12
C THR A 382 -5.32 23.55 -3.44
N MET A 383 -6.56 23.45 -3.90
CA MET A 383 -7.56 22.55 -3.34
C MET A 383 -8.21 21.75 -4.47
N THR A 384 -8.56 20.51 -4.19
CA THR A 384 -9.41 19.71 -5.07
C THR A 384 -10.71 19.38 -4.35
N MET A 385 -11.82 19.49 -5.04
CA MET A 385 -13.13 19.05 -4.59
C MET A 385 -13.66 17.99 -5.55
N ALA A 386 -14.00 16.82 -5.03
CA ALA A 386 -14.81 15.83 -5.72
C ALA A 386 -16.27 16.03 -5.32
N ASN A 387 -17.15 16.13 -6.29
CA ASN A 387 -18.58 16.15 -6.09
C ASN A 387 -19.15 14.82 -6.57
N MET A 388 -19.61 14.00 -5.63
CA MET A 388 -20.25 12.73 -5.91
C MET A 388 -21.76 12.88 -5.81
N GLY A 389 -22.43 12.21 -6.74
CA GLY A 389 -23.88 12.07 -6.74
C GLY A 389 -24.29 10.87 -7.56
N GLY A 390 -25.50 10.43 -7.35
CA GLY A 390 -26.07 9.32 -8.10
C GLY A 390 -27.00 8.47 -7.26
N ASP A 391 -27.64 7.54 -7.90
CA ASP A 391 -28.44 6.49 -7.28
C ASP A 391 -27.80 5.11 -7.49
N ALA A 392 -28.52 4.05 -7.13
CA ALA A 392 -28.03 2.68 -7.27
C ALA A 392 -27.77 2.25 -8.73
N GLU A 393 -28.33 2.96 -9.70
CA GLU A 393 -28.22 2.63 -11.12
C GLU A 393 -27.20 3.53 -11.85
N TYR A 394 -26.99 4.77 -11.34
CA TYR A 394 -26.10 5.73 -11.97
C TYR A 394 -25.38 6.59 -10.92
N SER A 395 -24.06 6.50 -10.90
CA SER A 395 -23.18 7.36 -10.10
C SER A 395 -22.30 8.20 -11.00
N TYR A 396 -22.09 9.46 -10.66
CA TYR A 396 -21.15 10.34 -11.33
C TYR A 396 -20.19 11.00 -10.34
N ILE A 397 -18.98 11.27 -10.80
CA ILE A 397 -18.00 12.04 -10.06
C ILE A 397 -17.57 13.21 -10.95
N SER A 398 -17.70 14.41 -10.41
CA SER A 398 -17.07 15.59 -11.02
C SER A 398 -16.00 16.15 -10.11
N TRP A 399 -14.89 16.56 -10.72
CA TRP A 399 -13.75 17.13 -10.04
C TRP A 399 -13.66 18.62 -10.28
N MET A 400 -13.28 19.37 -9.26
CA MET A 400 -13.03 20.81 -9.34
C MET A 400 -11.68 21.11 -8.69
N ASP A 401 -10.79 21.73 -9.44
CA ASP A 401 -9.55 22.27 -8.90
C ASP A 401 -9.75 23.75 -8.57
N LEU A 402 -9.35 24.14 -7.35
CA LEU A 402 -9.61 25.44 -6.80
C LEU A 402 -8.30 26.11 -6.35
N GLN A 403 -8.26 27.41 -6.48
CA GLN A 403 -7.22 28.27 -5.92
C GLN A 403 -7.81 29.30 -5.00
N ARG A 404 -7.01 29.79 -4.07
CA ARG A 404 -7.47 30.80 -3.12
C ARG A 404 -7.76 32.11 -3.86
N SER A 405 -8.94 32.69 -3.58
CA SER A 405 -9.38 33.96 -4.17
C SER A 405 -8.65 35.17 -3.58
#